data_9e568274bd898e5d1305dcf25f4972c9
#
_entry.id   9e568274bd898e5d1305dcf25f4972c9
#
_cell.length_a   1.000
_cell.length_b   1.000
_cell.length_c   1.000
_cell.angle_alpha   90.00
_cell.angle_beta   90.00
_cell.angle_gamma   90.00
#
_symmetry.space_group_name_H-M   'P 1'
#
loop_
_entity.id
_entity.type
_entity.pdbx_description
1 polymer ?
#
loop_
_entity_poly.entity_id
_entity_poly.type
_entity_poly.pdbx_seq_one_letter_code
_entity_poly.pdbx_strand_id
1 'polypeptide(L)'
;MTRTRWILLALFCALLAIAALLFRGDLPAAEVDAKYSSATSQFLTMENGARVHFRDEGQPDGDAVVLIHGAMASLHTWEPWVGILGQHYR
;
A
#
# COMPACT_ATOMS: atom_id res chain seq x y z
N MET A 1 26.24 24.96 -32.92
CA MET A 1 24.84 24.74 -32.53
C MET A 1 24.09 26.07 -32.50
N THR A 2 22.88 26.09 -33.03
CA THR A 2 22.02 27.28 -32.98
C THR A 2 21.50 27.55 -31.57
N ARG A 3 21.16 28.80 -31.25
CA ARG A 3 20.55 29.17 -29.94
C ARG A 3 19.34 28.28 -29.61
N THR A 4 18.52 27.95 -30.61
CA THR A 4 17.34 27.08 -30.46
C THR A 4 17.71 25.69 -29.96
N ARG A 5 18.80 25.09 -30.47
CA ARG A 5 19.24 23.76 -30.01
C ARG A 5 19.70 23.77 -28.57
N TRP A 6 20.38 24.83 -28.13
CA TRP A 6 20.77 24.97 -26.72
C TRP A 6 19.56 25.13 -25.78
N ILE A 7 18.54 25.89 -26.22
CA ILE A 7 17.31 26.06 -25.47
C ILE A 7 16.57 24.73 -25.36
N LEU A 8 16.43 23.97 -26.46
CA LEU A 8 15.80 22.67 -26.46
C LEU A 8 16.54 21.66 -25.55
N LEU A 9 17.86 21.67 -25.58
CA LEU A 9 18.67 20.82 -24.71
C LEU A 9 18.47 21.19 -23.23
N ALA A 10 18.47 22.47 -22.91
CA ALA A 10 18.23 22.92 -21.55
C ALA A 10 16.84 22.53 -21.02
N LEU A 11 15.81 22.71 -21.87
CA LEU A 11 14.44 22.27 -21.52
C LEU A 11 14.36 20.76 -21.32
N PHE A 12 14.99 19.98 -22.17
CA PHE A 12 15.04 18.53 -22.03
C PHE A 12 15.74 18.10 -20.74
N CYS A 13 16.89 18.68 -20.42
CA CYS A 13 17.59 18.42 -19.16
C CYS A 13 16.76 18.83 -17.94
N ALA A 14 16.06 19.97 -18.01
CA ALA A 14 15.16 20.40 -16.94
C ALA A 14 14.00 19.43 -16.73
N LEU A 15 13.39 18.93 -17.80
CA LEU A 15 12.33 17.91 -17.72
C LEU A 15 12.83 16.61 -17.11
N LEU A 16 14.02 16.15 -17.50
CA LEU A 16 14.62 14.95 -16.90
C LEU A 16 14.90 15.15 -15.41
N ALA A 17 15.41 16.30 -15.01
CA ALA A 17 15.66 16.63 -13.62
C ALA A 17 14.35 16.65 -12.81
N ILE A 18 13.30 17.26 -13.34
CA ILE A 18 11.98 17.28 -12.72
C ILE A 18 11.42 15.85 -12.60
N ALA A 19 11.51 15.05 -13.66
CA ALA A 19 11.06 13.66 -13.64
C ALA A 19 11.80 12.85 -12.57
N ALA A 20 13.12 13.00 -12.45
CA ALA A 20 13.93 12.34 -11.44
C ALA A 20 13.57 12.77 -10.01
N LEU A 21 13.28 14.05 -9.80
CA LEU A 21 12.87 14.58 -8.49
C LEU A 21 11.45 14.13 -8.08
N LEU A 22 10.57 13.98 -9.05
CA LEU A 22 9.18 13.55 -8.82
C LEU A 22 9.03 12.03 -8.79
N PHE A 23 10.04 11.28 -9.24
CA PHE A 23 9.99 9.82 -9.22
C PHE A 23 9.89 9.32 -7.79
N ARG A 24 8.88 8.48 -7.56
CA ARG A 24 8.68 7.75 -6.31
C ARG A 24 8.71 6.26 -6.62
N GLY A 25 9.77 5.59 -6.21
CA GLY A 25 9.84 4.13 -6.25
C GLY A 25 9.00 3.46 -5.17
N ASP A 26 8.92 2.16 -5.22
CA ASP A 26 8.29 1.37 -4.16
C ASP A 26 9.04 1.52 -2.84
N LEU A 27 8.30 1.61 -1.76
CA LEU A 27 8.87 1.61 -0.41
C LEU A 27 9.32 0.19 -0.04
N PRO A 28 10.41 0.04 0.72
CA PRO A 28 10.79 -1.25 1.29
C PRO A 28 9.67 -1.84 2.14
N ALA A 29 9.42 -3.15 2.03
CA ALA A 29 8.37 -3.82 2.78
C ALA A 29 8.47 -3.58 4.30
N ALA A 30 9.68 -3.57 4.84
CA ALA A 30 9.91 -3.32 6.26
C ALA A 30 9.42 -1.92 6.72
N GLU A 31 9.57 -0.89 5.88
CA GLU A 31 9.11 0.46 6.17
C GLU A 31 7.57 0.52 6.15
N VAL A 32 6.95 -0.12 5.17
CA VAL A 32 5.50 -0.22 5.06
C VAL A 32 4.92 -0.99 6.25
N ASP A 33 5.51 -2.11 6.61
CA ASP A 33 5.08 -2.92 7.75
C ASP A 33 5.18 -2.14 9.06
N ALA A 34 6.29 -1.44 9.29
CA ALA A 34 6.47 -0.63 10.49
C ALA A 34 5.40 0.47 10.64
N LYS A 35 4.96 1.04 9.51
CA LYS A 35 3.98 2.13 9.50
C LYS A 35 2.53 1.65 9.60
N TYR A 36 2.21 0.53 8.95
CA TYR A 36 0.82 0.10 8.72
C TYR A 36 0.42 -1.18 9.43
N SER A 37 1.32 -1.85 10.14
CA SER A 37 0.98 -3.00 10.97
C SER A 37 0.42 -2.56 12.33
N SER A 38 -0.43 -3.41 12.88
CA SER A 38 -0.96 -3.30 14.24
C SER A 38 -0.65 -4.56 15.05
N ALA A 39 -1.07 -4.60 16.30
CA ALA A 39 -0.90 -5.77 17.16
C ALA A 39 -1.61 -7.04 16.61
N THR A 40 -2.67 -6.86 15.83
CA THR A 40 -3.44 -7.94 15.21
C THR A 40 -3.00 -8.29 13.78
N SER A 41 -2.02 -7.57 13.25
CA SER A 41 -1.48 -7.83 11.92
C SER A 41 -0.79 -9.18 11.83
N GLN A 42 -1.14 -9.94 10.80
CA GLN A 42 -0.53 -11.21 10.46
C GLN A 42 -0.17 -11.23 8.97
N PHE A 43 0.78 -12.07 8.61
CA PHE A 43 1.27 -12.18 7.24
C PHE A 43 1.31 -13.65 6.83
N LEU A 44 0.76 -13.92 5.65
CA LEU A 44 0.79 -15.23 5.02
C LEU A 44 1.59 -15.14 3.72
N THR A 45 2.58 -16.00 3.56
CA THR A 45 3.30 -16.14 2.29
C THR A 45 2.65 -17.25 1.47
N MET A 46 2.18 -16.88 0.28
CA MET A 46 1.58 -17.81 -0.66
C MET A 46 2.66 -18.62 -1.40
N GLU A 47 2.27 -19.72 -2.03
CA GLU A 47 3.19 -20.58 -2.81
C GLU A 47 3.92 -19.83 -3.93
N ASN A 48 3.27 -18.83 -4.53
CA ASN A 48 3.84 -17.98 -5.57
C ASN A 48 4.79 -16.89 -5.02
N GLY A 49 5.05 -16.87 -3.70
CA GLY A 49 5.89 -15.89 -3.03
C GLY A 49 5.17 -14.58 -2.64
N ALA A 50 3.91 -14.40 -3.02
CA ALA A 50 3.15 -13.22 -2.60
C ALA A 50 2.92 -13.23 -1.09
N ARG A 51 3.12 -12.10 -0.45
CA ARG A 51 2.93 -11.90 0.99
C ARG A 51 1.63 -11.16 1.24
N VAL A 52 0.71 -11.80 1.92
CA VAL A 52 -0.62 -11.25 2.22
C VAL A 52 -0.65 -10.75 3.66
N HIS A 53 -0.98 -9.49 3.84
CA HIS A 53 -1.27 -8.90 5.15
C HIS A 53 -2.74 -9.11 5.47
N PHE A 54 -3.04 -9.67 6.63
CA PHE A 54 -4.41 -9.83 7.11
C PHE A 54 -4.51 -9.57 8.61
N ARG A 55 -5.72 -9.38 9.09
CA ARG A 55 -6.06 -9.29 10.52
C ARG A 55 -7.21 -10.23 10.82
N ASP A 56 -7.12 -10.86 11.95
CA ASP A 56 -8.19 -11.70 12.52
C ASP A 56 -8.63 -11.03 13.83
N GLU A 57 -9.80 -10.44 13.80
CA GLU A 57 -10.29 -9.55 14.85
C GLU A 57 -11.76 -9.85 15.17
N GLY A 58 -12.26 -9.32 16.28
CA GLY A 58 -13.65 -9.44 16.70
C GLY A 58 -13.88 -10.57 17.70
N GLN A 59 -15.04 -11.19 17.65
CA GLN A 59 -15.45 -12.23 18.59
C GLN A 59 -14.82 -13.58 18.20
N PRO A 60 -13.97 -14.18 19.08
CA PRO A 60 -13.27 -15.42 18.73
C PRO A 60 -14.20 -16.59 18.32
N ASP A 61 -15.36 -16.68 18.97
CA ASP A 61 -16.36 -17.72 18.72
C ASP A 61 -17.52 -17.27 17.83
N GLY A 62 -17.43 -16.05 17.27
CA GLY A 62 -18.43 -15.51 16.37
C GLY A 62 -18.33 -16.09 14.96
N ASP A 63 -19.42 -15.95 14.20
CA ASP A 63 -19.42 -16.31 12.79
C ASP A 63 -18.39 -15.47 12.05
N ALA A 64 -17.62 -16.12 11.19
CA ALA A 64 -16.56 -15.44 10.44
C ALA A 64 -17.12 -14.60 9.30
N VAL A 65 -16.66 -13.34 9.23
CA VAL A 65 -16.92 -12.43 8.11
C VAL A 65 -15.57 -12.08 7.46
N VAL A 66 -15.42 -12.42 6.20
CA VAL A 66 -14.19 -12.14 5.45
C VAL A 66 -14.35 -10.87 4.62
N LEU A 67 -13.52 -9.88 4.88
CA LEU A 67 -13.52 -8.59 4.20
C LEU A 67 -12.30 -8.49 3.27
N ILE A 68 -12.55 -8.39 1.98
CA ILE A 68 -11.51 -8.31 0.94
C ILE A 68 -11.59 -6.94 0.29
N HIS A 69 -10.46 -6.20 0.29
CA HIS A 69 -10.41 -4.89 -0.34
C HIS A 69 -10.30 -4.98 -1.88
N GLY A 70 -10.66 -3.90 -2.54
CA GLY A 70 -10.56 -3.76 -3.99
C GLY A 70 -9.15 -3.36 -4.47
N ALA A 71 -9.00 -3.23 -5.79
CA ALA A 71 -7.78 -2.74 -6.40
C ALA A 71 -7.42 -1.34 -5.88
N MET A 72 -6.12 -1.06 -5.76
CA MET A 72 -5.57 0.22 -5.27
C MET A 72 -5.97 0.57 -3.82
N ALA A 73 -6.44 -0.40 -3.05
CA ALA A 73 -6.83 -0.27 -1.66
C ALA A 73 -6.03 -1.22 -0.75
N SER A 74 -6.31 -1.22 0.53
CA SER A 74 -5.70 -2.10 1.51
C SER A 74 -6.73 -2.53 2.56
N LEU A 75 -6.35 -3.42 3.47
CA LEU A 75 -7.21 -3.84 4.59
C LEU A 75 -7.69 -2.67 5.46
N HIS A 76 -6.97 -1.54 5.47
CA HIS A 76 -7.36 -0.32 6.20
C HIS A 76 -8.69 0.28 5.72
N THR A 77 -9.14 -0.03 4.51
CA THR A 77 -10.47 0.32 4.00
C THR A 77 -11.58 -0.13 4.94
N TRP A 78 -11.39 -1.25 5.62
CA TRP A 78 -12.40 -1.88 6.45
C TRP A 78 -12.35 -1.48 7.93
N GLU A 79 -11.37 -0.70 8.36
CA GLU A 79 -11.22 -0.33 9.78
C GLU A 79 -12.49 0.21 10.43
N PRO A 80 -13.26 1.12 9.81
CA PRO A 80 -14.51 1.59 10.40
C PRO A 80 -15.57 0.50 10.56
N TRP A 81 -15.60 -0.47 9.63
CA TRP A 81 -16.53 -1.60 9.67
C TRP A 81 -16.16 -2.62 10.72
N VAL A 82 -14.89 -2.89 10.89
CA VAL A 82 -14.37 -3.85 11.88
C VAL A 82 -14.78 -3.46 13.31
N GLY A 83 -14.77 -2.16 13.63
CA GLY A 83 -15.24 -1.67 14.92
C GLY A 83 -16.71 -1.96 15.22
N ILE A 84 -17.53 -2.06 14.17
CA ILE A 84 -18.96 -2.36 14.29
C ILE A 84 -19.20 -3.88 14.24
N LEU A 85 -18.71 -4.53 13.19
CA LEU A 85 -18.93 -5.96 12.96
C LEU A 85 -18.26 -6.82 14.03
N GLY A 86 -17.09 -6.45 14.50
CA GLY A 86 -16.33 -7.18 15.51
C GLY A 86 -17.00 -7.27 16.89
N GLN A 87 -18.12 -6.56 17.11
CA GLN A 87 -18.94 -6.72 18.31
C GLN A 87 -19.74 -8.04 18.30
N HIS A 88 -20.02 -8.60 17.14
CA HIS A 88 -20.86 -9.77 16.95
C HIS A 88 -20.19 -10.88 16.13
N TYR A 89 -19.26 -10.53 15.28
CA TYR A 89 -18.60 -11.41 14.32
C TYR A 89 -17.09 -11.49 14.56
N ARG A 90 -16.51 -12.53 13.99
CA ARG A 90 -15.05 -12.67 13.88
C ARG A 90 -14.56 -12.25 12.51
#